data_7d108c95c1d1b6790ad605e255ab9c1c
#
_entry.id   7d108c95c1d1b6790ad605e255ab9c1c
#
_cell.length_a   1.000
_cell.length_b   1.000
_cell.length_c   1.000
_cell.angle_alpha   90.00
_cell.angle_beta   90.00
_cell.angle_gamma   90.00
#
_symmetry.space_group_name_H-M   'P 1'
#
loop_
_entity.id
_entity.type
_entity.pdbx_description
1 polymer ?
#
loop_
_entity_poly.entity_id
_entity_poly.type
_entity_poly.pdbx_seq_one_letter_code
_entity_poly.pdbx_strand_id
1 'polypeptide(L)'
;IHTKPVSCKYKGLDIPCIGGWNTVFINLTRLIYQDYGDIFPVCCSLSSGYHTDIGSADGMNYPKKIADGIYLECNVSATGIVNKLRTLFDICGVDYADVIIEYRRTGDDRVLAGEDGKTSVQQTGKQNLPYTEILTKLLFDRYKYGFRLGSPIELMRIRNYAEENGVYLPSSDEELEQEIASAGMNVGGKVFVISKDILSQVASLLDTAFSDGVTVIFLDRLMKVNQEWLSEQHIITTDMLQTILKRVRPQYYYGRNIITPGEKLSEYDAIVKEILRVCNDQSVIYTDELRRQLPYIPSKKVIWSLSMSLEFVRITEGKYFIMNRFVISEEDAAIISVYAARECKLNGYASIANLPLGNIPEDNFEFSEL
;
A
#
# COMPACT_ATOMS: atom_id res chain seq x y z
N ILE A 1 -9.72 3.41 -16.82
CA ILE A 1 -10.05 3.61 -18.25
C ILE A 1 -8.81 4.24 -18.88
N HIS A 2 -8.11 3.48 -19.73
CA HIS A 2 -6.99 4.04 -20.49
C HIS A 2 -7.59 4.84 -21.65
N THR A 3 -7.49 6.15 -21.58
CA THR A 3 -7.85 7.06 -22.66
C THR A 3 -6.58 7.54 -23.36
N LYS A 4 -6.66 7.74 -24.67
CA LYS A 4 -5.57 8.31 -25.48
C LYS A 4 -6.10 9.55 -26.20
N PRO A 5 -5.48 10.73 -26.06
CA PRO A 5 -5.89 11.91 -26.81
C PRO A 5 -5.66 11.68 -28.29
N VAL A 6 -6.61 12.10 -29.10
CA VAL A 6 -6.61 11.97 -30.57
C VAL A 6 -6.37 13.32 -31.22
N SER A 7 -7.09 14.34 -30.75
CA SER A 7 -6.90 15.73 -31.15
C SER A 7 -6.98 16.66 -29.94
N CYS A 8 -6.27 17.76 -29.99
CA CYS A 8 -6.34 18.82 -29.03
C CYS A 8 -6.22 20.16 -29.73
N LYS A 9 -7.12 21.12 -29.43
CA LYS A 9 -7.07 22.48 -29.95
C LYS A 9 -7.15 23.47 -28.78
N TYR A 10 -6.41 24.56 -28.91
CA TYR A 10 -6.46 25.70 -28.02
C TYR A 10 -6.56 26.97 -28.84
N LYS A 11 -7.63 27.74 -28.65
CA LYS A 11 -7.94 28.96 -29.45
C LYS A 11 -7.82 28.70 -30.97
N GLY A 12 -8.28 27.52 -31.40
CA GLY A 12 -8.23 27.10 -32.81
C GLY A 12 -6.87 26.56 -33.28
N LEU A 13 -5.80 26.62 -32.48
CA LEU A 13 -4.48 26.06 -32.81
C LEU A 13 -4.44 24.57 -32.48
N ASP A 14 -3.97 23.76 -33.42
CA ASP A 14 -3.77 22.33 -33.21
C ASP A 14 -2.57 22.05 -32.29
N ILE A 15 -2.79 21.25 -31.26
CA ILE A 15 -1.77 20.81 -30.30
C ILE A 15 -1.38 19.37 -30.58
N PRO A 16 -0.08 19.04 -30.71
CA PRO A 16 0.38 17.67 -30.93
C PRO A 16 -0.09 16.72 -29.83
N CYS A 17 -0.72 15.60 -30.22
CA CYS A 17 -1.17 14.53 -29.30
C CYS A 17 -0.28 13.28 -29.36
N ILE A 18 0.74 13.27 -30.23
CA ILE A 18 1.71 12.17 -30.36
C ILE A 18 2.50 12.07 -29.05
N GLY A 19 2.46 10.90 -28.37
CA GLY A 19 3.05 10.74 -27.02
C GLY A 19 2.02 10.75 -25.89
N GLY A 20 0.73 10.96 -26.20
CA GLY A 20 -0.37 10.79 -25.25
C GLY A 20 -0.64 12.00 -24.37
N TRP A 21 -1.27 11.76 -23.21
CA TRP A 21 -1.75 12.82 -22.32
C TRP A 21 -0.65 13.74 -21.78
N ASN A 22 0.55 13.22 -21.52
CA ASN A 22 1.66 14.05 -21.05
C ASN A 22 2.08 15.10 -22.10
N THR A 23 2.05 14.73 -23.38
CA THR A 23 2.37 15.67 -24.49
C THR A 23 1.34 16.77 -24.58
N VAL A 24 0.05 16.43 -24.49
CA VAL A 24 -1.04 17.42 -24.46
C VAL A 24 -0.89 18.34 -23.23
N PHE A 25 -0.63 17.77 -22.05
CA PHE A 25 -0.46 18.52 -20.80
C PHE A 25 0.68 19.55 -20.89
N ILE A 26 1.85 19.13 -21.36
CA ILE A 26 3.03 20.00 -21.52
C ILE A 26 2.76 21.12 -22.53
N ASN A 27 2.26 20.76 -23.70
CA ASN A 27 2.09 21.74 -24.79
C ASN A 27 0.97 22.73 -24.49
N LEU A 28 -0.15 22.27 -23.95
CA LEU A 28 -1.26 23.14 -23.56
C LEU A 28 -0.84 24.09 -22.40
N THR A 29 -0.12 23.57 -21.42
CA THR A 29 0.40 24.41 -20.32
C THR A 29 1.40 25.45 -20.82
N ARG A 30 2.22 25.15 -21.82
CA ARG A 30 3.12 26.11 -22.47
C ARG A 30 2.36 27.24 -23.17
N LEU A 31 1.30 26.93 -23.91
CA LEU A 31 0.48 27.93 -24.60
C LEU A 31 -0.25 28.82 -23.59
N ILE A 32 -0.79 28.24 -22.53
CA ILE A 32 -1.42 29.01 -21.43
C ILE A 32 -0.38 29.92 -20.77
N TYR A 33 0.82 29.44 -20.53
CA TYR A 33 1.91 30.29 -20.01
C TYR A 33 2.25 31.47 -20.95
N GLN A 34 2.24 31.26 -22.26
CA GLN A 34 2.48 32.32 -23.24
C GLN A 34 1.36 33.39 -23.22
N ASP A 35 0.12 32.96 -23.03
CA ASP A 35 -1.04 33.87 -23.04
C ASP A 35 -1.25 34.58 -21.69
N TYR A 36 -0.90 33.93 -20.58
CA TYR A 36 -1.22 34.35 -19.21
C TYR A 36 0.01 34.44 -18.31
N GLY A 37 1.19 34.72 -18.87
CA GLY A 37 2.46 34.69 -18.14
C GLY A 37 2.46 35.52 -16.84
N ASP A 38 1.77 36.67 -16.84
CA ASP A 38 1.70 37.58 -15.68
C ASP A 38 0.88 37.03 -14.52
N ILE A 39 -0.06 36.13 -14.79
CA ILE A 39 -0.96 35.51 -13.80
C ILE A 39 -0.77 33.99 -13.69
N PHE A 40 0.20 33.46 -14.44
CA PHE A 40 0.46 32.03 -14.45
C PHE A 40 0.89 31.54 -13.06
N PRO A 41 0.29 30.46 -12.54
CA PRO A 41 0.56 30.00 -11.19
C PRO A 41 1.93 29.32 -11.09
N VAL A 42 2.96 30.06 -10.71
CA VAL A 42 4.29 29.52 -10.43
C VAL A 42 4.36 29.01 -9.00
N CYS A 43 4.96 27.86 -8.80
CA CYS A 43 5.08 27.20 -7.49
C CYS A 43 3.73 26.90 -6.83
N CYS A 44 2.70 26.61 -7.63
CA CYS A 44 1.40 26.22 -7.11
C CYS A 44 1.19 24.70 -7.17
N SER A 45 0.41 24.18 -6.23
CA SER A 45 -0.10 22.83 -6.28
C SER A 45 -1.42 22.80 -7.02
N LEU A 46 -1.49 22.04 -8.10
CA LEU A 46 -2.73 21.77 -8.86
C LEU A 46 -3.49 20.55 -8.32
N SER A 47 -3.02 19.98 -7.23
CA SER A 47 -3.65 18.89 -6.50
C SER A 47 -3.68 19.22 -5.01
N SER A 48 -4.58 18.61 -4.26
CA SER A 48 -4.68 18.72 -2.80
C SER A 48 -3.52 18.09 -2.01
N GLY A 49 -2.32 17.99 -2.60
CA GLY A 49 -1.14 17.33 -2.03
C GLY A 49 0.02 18.27 -1.71
N TYR A 50 1.04 17.74 -1.06
CA TYR A 50 2.23 18.46 -0.57
C TYR A 50 3.28 18.80 -1.65
N HIS A 51 3.04 18.50 -2.92
CA HIS A 51 4.00 18.72 -4.00
C HIS A 51 3.58 19.89 -4.88
N THR A 52 4.53 20.73 -5.20
CA THR A 52 4.40 21.80 -6.18
C THR A 52 4.31 21.17 -7.58
N ASP A 53 3.22 21.43 -8.30
CA ASP A 53 3.03 20.89 -9.65
C ASP A 53 3.63 21.78 -10.75
N ILE A 54 3.78 23.08 -10.49
CA ILE A 54 4.36 24.08 -11.39
C ILE A 54 5.36 24.92 -10.62
N GLY A 55 6.61 25.03 -11.09
CA GLY A 55 7.64 25.84 -10.46
C GLY A 55 9.05 25.30 -10.69
N SER A 56 9.93 25.37 -9.66
CA SER A 56 11.26 24.74 -9.68
C SER A 56 11.16 23.23 -9.88
N ALA A 57 12.17 22.63 -10.51
CA ALA A 57 12.26 21.16 -10.64
C ALA A 57 12.46 20.44 -9.29
N ASP A 58 12.82 21.18 -8.23
CA ASP A 58 13.11 20.61 -6.92
C ASP A 58 11.86 19.99 -6.29
N GLY A 59 11.98 18.73 -5.89
CA GLY A 59 10.87 17.98 -5.30
C GLY A 59 9.88 17.34 -6.29
N MET A 60 10.04 17.58 -7.61
CA MET A 60 9.26 16.89 -8.63
C MET A 60 9.84 15.52 -8.97
N ASN A 61 8.96 14.53 -9.22
CA ASN A 61 9.38 13.18 -9.61
C ASN A 61 9.70 13.07 -11.12
N TYR A 62 8.94 13.78 -11.96
CA TYR A 62 9.14 13.77 -13.40
C TYR A 62 8.95 15.16 -14.02
N PRO A 63 9.88 16.11 -13.73
CA PRO A 63 9.78 17.50 -14.17
C PRO A 63 9.95 17.63 -15.69
N LYS A 64 9.10 18.42 -16.32
CA LYS A 64 9.20 18.81 -17.73
C LYS A 64 9.24 20.32 -17.84
N LYS A 65 10.23 20.84 -18.55
CA LYS A 65 10.43 22.29 -18.72
C LYS A 65 9.27 22.89 -19.53
N ILE A 66 8.63 23.91 -18.98
CA ILE A 66 7.59 24.72 -19.61
C ILE A 66 8.20 26.03 -20.16
N ALA A 67 8.95 26.72 -19.32
CA ALA A 67 9.67 27.93 -19.64
C ALA A 67 10.99 27.98 -18.84
N ASP A 68 11.78 29.07 -18.97
CA ASP A 68 13.01 29.23 -18.21
C ASP A 68 12.73 29.28 -16.72
N GLY A 69 13.32 28.32 -15.98
CA GLY A 69 13.13 28.17 -14.54
C GLY A 69 11.77 27.59 -14.13
N ILE A 70 10.85 27.29 -15.07
CA ILE A 70 9.52 26.79 -14.78
C ILE A 70 9.36 25.38 -15.34
N TYR A 71 9.01 24.45 -14.43
CA TYR A 71 8.81 23.04 -14.71
C TYR A 71 7.40 22.61 -14.31
N LEU A 72 6.92 21.53 -14.92
CA LEU A 72 5.64 20.90 -14.70
C LEU A 72 5.85 19.45 -14.28
N GLU A 73 5.21 19.03 -13.16
CA GLU A 73 5.22 17.62 -12.72
C GLU A 73 4.34 16.76 -13.64
N CYS A 74 4.96 15.81 -14.34
CA CYS A 74 4.30 14.95 -15.33
C CYS A 74 4.11 13.49 -14.88
N ASN A 75 4.44 13.14 -13.64
CA ASN A 75 4.16 11.81 -13.09
C ASN A 75 2.70 11.70 -12.65
N VAL A 76 1.77 11.77 -13.62
CA VAL A 76 0.33 11.91 -13.36
C VAL A 76 -0.47 11.02 -14.29
N SER A 77 -1.55 10.41 -13.80
CA SER A 77 -2.49 9.65 -14.62
C SER A 77 -3.27 10.55 -15.58
N ALA A 78 -3.85 9.98 -16.65
CA ALA A 78 -4.67 10.70 -17.62
C ALA A 78 -5.81 11.51 -16.95
N THR A 79 -6.50 10.92 -15.98
CA THR A 79 -7.54 11.63 -15.19
C THR A 79 -6.96 12.75 -14.35
N GLY A 80 -5.78 12.51 -13.75
CA GLY A 80 -5.07 13.54 -13.00
C GLY A 80 -4.68 14.73 -13.88
N ILE A 81 -4.20 14.47 -15.10
CA ILE A 81 -3.89 15.53 -16.09
C ILE A 81 -5.11 16.38 -16.42
N VAL A 82 -6.25 15.76 -16.70
CA VAL A 82 -7.49 16.50 -16.99
C VAL A 82 -7.91 17.37 -15.80
N ASN A 83 -7.82 16.87 -14.58
CA ASN A 83 -8.15 17.64 -13.38
C ASN A 83 -7.16 18.79 -13.16
N LYS A 84 -5.86 18.57 -13.35
CA LYS A 84 -4.83 19.61 -13.25
C LYS A 84 -5.04 20.70 -14.31
N LEU A 85 -5.37 20.34 -15.55
CA LEU A 85 -5.70 21.29 -16.60
C LEU A 85 -6.92 22.13 -16.25
N ARG A 86 -7.98 21.53 -15.71
CA ARG A 86 -9.17 22.29 -15.26
C ARG A 86 -8.80 23.30 -14.19
N THR A 87 -8.06 22.86 -13.16
CA THR A 87 -7.58 23.78 -12.11
C THR A 87 -6.73 24.91 -12.69
N LEU A 88 -5.85 24.61 -13.65
CA LEU A 88 -5.02 25.61 -14.32
C LEU A 88 -5.88 26.62 -15.12
N PHE A 89 -6.91 26.14 -15.84
CA PHE A 89 -7.85 26.99 -16.57
C PHE A 89 -8.59 27.93 -15.61
N ASP A 90 -9.09 27.40 -14.50
CA ASP A 90 -9.82 28.21 -13.50
C ASP A 90 -8.91 29.29 -12.89
N ILE A 91 -7.65 28.96 -12.57
CA ILE A 91 -6.67 29.92 -12.02
C ILE A 91 -6.31 31.00 -13.04
N CYS A 92 -6.08 30.63 -14.29
CA CYS A 92 -5.71 31.58 -15.36
C CYS A 92 -6.91 32.29 -15.99
N GLY A 93 -8.14 31.88 -15.70
CA GLY A 93 -9.35 32.43 -16.35
C GLY A 93 -9.46 32.01 -17.83
N VAL A 94 -8.97 30.84 -18.21
CA VAL A 94 -9.09 30.31 -19.57
C VAL A 94 -10.54 29.92 -19.84
N ASP A 95 -11.13 30.45 -20.94
CA ASP A 95 -12.45 30.01 -21.35
C ASP A 95 -12.41 28.55 -21.81
N TYR A 96 -13.25 27.70 -21.22
CA TYR A 96 -13.35 26.29 -21.58
C TYR A 96 -13.77 26.07 -23.05
N ALA A 97 -14.45 27.07 -23.67
CA ALA A 97 -14.80 27.03 -25.10
C ALA A 97 -13.55 27.11 -26.01
N ASP A 98 -12.46 27.68 -25.52
CA ASP A 98 -11.18 27.77 -26.26
C ASP A 98 -10.41 26.46 -26.30
N VAL A 99 -10.81 25.45 -25.53
CA VAL A 99 -10.09 24.17 -25.40
C VAL A 99 -10.96 23.00 -25.84
N ILE A 100 -10.56 22.33 -26.90
CA ILE A 100 -11.24 21.13 -27.41
C ILE A 100 -10.26 19.98 -27.35
N ILE A 101 -10.60 18.91 -26.60
CA ILE A 101 -9.79 17.69 -26.50
C ILE A 101 -10.66 16.49 -26.87
N GLU A 102 -10.34 15.84 -27.97
CA GLU A 102 -10.94 14.58 -28.37
C GLU A 102 -10.04 13.43 -27.93
N TYR A 103 -10.62 12.37 -27.39
CA TYR A 103 -9.88 11.22 -26.92
C TYR A 103 -10.60 9.91 -27.28
N ARG A 104 -9.83 8.86 -27.53
CA ARG A 104 -10.34 7.49 -27.67
C ARG A 104 -10.20 6.74 -26.36
N ARG A 105 -11.17 5.87 -26.08
CA ARG A 105 -11.03 4.85 -25.04
C ARG A 105 -10.31 3.65 -25.65
N THR A 106 -9.36 3.08 -24.92
CA THR A 106 -8.70 1.84 -25.35
C THR A 106 -9.75 0.71 -25.35
N GLY A 107 -10.12 0.25 -26.52
CA GLY A 107 -11.20 -0.73 -26.76
C GLY A 107 -12.15 -0.37 -27.90
N ASP A 108 -12.14 0.87 -28.38
CA ASP A 108 -13.00 1.33 -29.50
C ASP A 108 -12.43 0.99 -30.90
N ASP A 109 -11.29 0.31 -30.99
CA ASP A 109 -10.64 0.01 -32.28
C ASP A 109 -11.37 -1.06 -33.13
N ARG A 110 -12.60 -1.48 -32.75
CA ARG A 110 -13.38 -2.50 -33.48
C ARG A 110 -14.45 -1.94 -34.42
N VAL A 111 -14.60 -0.64 -34.58
CA VAL A 111 -15.76 -0.05 -35.30
C VAL A 111 -15.41 0.61 -36.65
N LEU A 112 -14.19 0.52 -37.15
CA LEU A 112 -13.84 1.07 -38.46
C LEU A 112 -13.17 0.03 -39.41
N ALA A 113 -13.78 -1.15 -39.53
CA ALA A 113 -13.45 -2.07 -40.64
C ALA A 113 -14.77 -2.58 -41.26
N GLY A 114 -15.16 -1.91 -42.35
CA GLY A 114 -15.84 -2.52 -43.48
C GLY A 114 -17.26 -3.01 -43.30
N GLU A 115 -18.17 -2.27 -43.88
CA GLU A 115 -19.39 -2.85 -44.50
C GLU A 115 -19.02 -4.04 -45.40
N ASP A 116 -19.89 -5.03 -45.35
CA ASP A 116 -20.03 -6.23 -46.19
C ASP A 116 -19.56 -7.55 -45.55
N GLY A 117 -20.57 -8.35 -45.23
CA GLY A 117 -20.38 -9.76 -44.97
C GLY A 117 -21.38 -10.34 -43.98
N LYS A 118 -22.62 -10.60 -44.42
CA LYS A 118 -23.53 -11.51 -43.72
C LYS A 118 -22.82 -12.83 -43.48
N THR A 119 -22.47 -13.09 -42.24
CA THR A 119 -22.12 -14.43 -41.79
C THR A 119 -23.03 -14.78 -40.61
N SER A 120 -23.87 -15.77 -40.87
CA SER A 120 -24.75 -16.43 -39.91
C SER A 120 -23.94 -16.89 -38.68
N VAL A 121 -24.18 -16.25 -37.54
CA VAL A 121 -23.66 -16.73 -36.26
C VAL A 121 -24.46 -17.96 -35.87
N GLN A 122 -23.81 -19.09 -35.98
CA GLN A 122 -24.27 -20.30 -35.31
C GLN A 122 -24.40 -20.03 -33.81
N GLN A 123 -25.60 -20.15 -33.31
CA GLN A 123 -25.87 -20.18 -31.88
C GLN A 123 -25.20 -21.44 -31.28
N THR A 124 -23.97 -21.28 -30.81
CA THR A 124 -23.39 -22.23 -29.89
C THR A 124 -24.10 -22.09 -28.55
N GLY A 125 -24.62 -23.21 -28.07
CA GLY A 125 -25.51 -23.33 -26.94
C GLY A 125 -25.08 -22.48 -25.73
N LYS A 126 -25.94 -21.54 -25.35
CA LYS A 126 -25.88 -20.84 -24.08
C LYS A 126 -26.01 -21.86 -22.95
N GLN A 127 -24.94 -22.20 -22.27
CA GLN A 127 -25.04 -22.74 -20.92
C GLN A 127 -25.72 -21.64 -20.09
N ASN A 128 -26.92 -21.96 -19.56
CA ASN A 128 -27.63 -21.10 -18.60
C ASN A 128 -26.83 -21.11 -17.29
N LEU A 129 -25.79 -20.29 -17.19
CA LEU A 129 -25.11 -20.00 -15.93
C LEU A 129 -26.10 -19.28 -15.00
N PRO A 130 -26.09 -19.56 -13.68
CA PRO A 130 -26.88 -18.83 -12.72
C PRO A 130 -26.59 -17.34 -12.85
N TYR A 131 -27.60 -16.50 -12.73
CA TYR A 131 -27.47 -15.02 -12.84
C TYR A 131 -26.33 -14.45 -12.00
N THR A 132 -26.17 -14.93 -10.76
CA THR A 132 -25.07 -14.55 -9.86
C THR A 132 -23.69 -14.84 -10.41
N GLU A 133 -23.52 -15.92 -11.16
CA GLU A 133 -22.22 -16.24 -11.79
C GLU A 133 -21.93 -15.29 -12.94
N ILE A 134 -22.94 -14.91 -13.71
CA ILE A 134 -22.81 -13.94 -14.80
C ILE A 134 -22.42 -12.56 -14.24
N LEU A 135 -23.12 -12.10 -13.19
CA LEU A 135 -22.81 -10.84 -12.51
C LEU A 135 -21.39 -10.85 -11.92
N THR A 136 -21.03 -11.94 -11.25
CA THR A 136 -19.69 -12.14 -10.69
C THR A 136 -18.62 -12.06 -11.76
N LYS A 137 -18.81 -12.72 -12.89
CA LYS A 137 -17.90 -12.69 -14.03
C LYS A 137 -17.80 -11.29 -14.63
N LEU A 138 -18.91 -10.59 -14.81
CA LEU A 138 -18.94 -9.24 -15.34
C LEU A 138 -18.19 -8.26 -14.42
N LEU A 139 -18.37 -8.36 -13.10
CA LEU A 139 -17.64 -7.59 -12.11
C LEU A 139 -16.14 -7.91 -12.16
N PHE A 140 -15.76 -9.18 -12.23
CA PHE A 140 -14.38 -9.62 -12.29
C PHE A 140 -13.68 -9.09 -13.55
N ASP A 141 -14.31 -9.18 -14.71
CA ASP A 141 -13.71 -8.79 -15.98
C ASP A 141 -13.58 -7.26 -16.14
N ARG A 142 -14.57 -6.50 -15.64
CA ARG A 142 -14.69 -5.06 -15.90
C ARG A 142 -14.28 -4.15 -14.75
N TYR A 143 -14.38 -4.64 -13.50
CA TYR A 143 -14.15 -3.83 -12.30
C TYR A 143 -12.97 -4.32 -11.47
N LYS A 144 -11.81 -4.47 -12.11
CA LYS A 144 -10.55 -4.92 -11.46
C LYS A 144 -10.14 -4.06 -10.25
N TYR A 145 -10.53 -2.76 -10.23
CA TYR A 145 -10.26 -1.83 -9.14
C TYR A 145 -11.46 -1.63 -8.20
N GLY A 146 -12.42 -2.56 -8.27
CA GLY A 146 -13.65 -2.60 -7.50
C GLY A 146 -14.76 -1.74 -8.08
N PHE A 147 -16.00 -2.21 -7.91
CA PHE A 147 -17.23 -1.47 -8.23
C PHE A 147 -17.56 -0.55 -7.07
N ARG A 148 -17.75 0.74 -7.32
CA ARG A 148 -18.09 1.72 -6.27
C ARG A 148 -19.59 1.74 -6.04
N LEU A 149 -20.02 1.31 -4.83
CA LEU A 149 -21.41 1.39 -4.40
C LEU A 149 -21.86 2.85 -4.25
N GLY A 150 -23.14 3.12 -4.52
CA GLY A 150 -23.71 4.46 -4.47
C GLY A 150 -23.27 5.38 -5.62
N SER A 151 -22.65 4.83 -6.68
CA SER A 151 -22.21 5.62 -7.84
C SER A 151 -23.17 5.45 -9.01
N PRO A 152 -23.99 6.47 -9.36
CA PRO A 152 -24.89 6.40 -10.51
C PRO A 152 -24.17 6.13 -11.83
N ILE A 153 -22.92 6.61 -11.95
CA ILE A 153 -22.09 6.41 -13.14
C ILE A 153 -21.67 4.93 -13.27
N GLU A 154 -21.30 4.30 -12.16
CA GLU A 154 -20.93 2.88 -12.16
C GLU A 154 -22.15 1.99 -12.43
N LEU A 155 -23.31 2.32 -11.86
CA LEU A 155 -24.57 1.63 -12.13
C LEU A 155 -24.96 1.73 -13.61
N MET A 156 -24.89 2.92 -14.20
CA MET A 156 -25.15 3.10 -15.63
C MET A 156 -24.18 2.27 -16.49
N ARG A 157 -22.88 2.26 -16.13
CA ARG A 157 -21.86 1.49 -16.85
C ARG A 157 -22.11 -0.02 -16.79
N ILE A 158 -22.44 -0.55 -15.61
CA ILE A 158 -22.69 -1.98 -15.49
C ILE A 158 -23.96 -2.39 -16.25
N ARG A 159 -24.99 -1.55 -16.28
CA ARG A 159 -26.18 -1.79 -17.08
C ARG A 159 -25.87 -1.85 -18.58
N ASN A 160 -25.10 -0.89 -19.09
CA ASN A 160 -24.67 -0.89 -20.50
C ASN A 160 -23.85 -2.15 -20.82
N TYR A 161 -22.91 -2.55 -19.94
CA TYR A 161 -22.13 -3.78 -20.16
C TYR A 161 -22.99 -5.04 -20.12
N ALA A 162 -23.99 -5.09 -19.25
CA ALA A 162 -24.92 -6.19 -19.18
C ALA A 162 -25.77 -6.28 -20.46
N GLU A 163 -26.30 -5.16 -20.94
CA GLU A 163 -27.06 -5.08 -22.17
C GLU A 163 -26.26 -5.55 -23.38
N GLU A 164 -25.01 -5.06 -23.53
CA GLU A 164 -24.09 -5.50 -24.59
C GLU A 164 -23.84 -7.03 -24.58
N ASN A 165 -23.94 -7.66 -23.41
CA ASN A 165 -23.75 -9.10 -23.26
C ASN A 165 -25.05 -9.90 -23.16
N GLY A 166 -26.21 -9.26 -23.35
CA GLY A 166 -27.53 -9.89 -23.27
C GLY A 166 -27.88 -10.38 -21.87
N VAL A 167 -27.38 -9.71 -20.82
CA VAL A 167 -27.61 -10.00 -19.41
C VAL A 167 -28.67 -9.06 -18.87
N TYR A 168 -29.73 -9.60 -18.27
CA TYR A 168 -30.79 -8.81 -17.64
C TYR A 168 -30.40 -8.53 -16.19
N LEU A 169 -30.29 -7.23 -15.85
CA LEU A 169 -30.04 -6.76 -14.48
C LEU A 169 -31.38 -6.28 -13.85
N PRO A 170 -31.49 -6.25 -12.51
CA PRO A 170 -32.61 -5.67 -11.81
C PRO A 170 -32.89 -4.24 -12.26
N SER A 171 -34.17 -3.85 -12.37
CA SER A 171 -34.54 -2.50 -12.77
C SER A 171 -34.27 -1.47 -11.67
N SER A 172 -34.39 -1.88 -10.40
CA SER A 172 -34.07 -1.04 -9.25
C SER A 172 -32.54 -0.94 -9.06
N ASP A 173 -32.05 0.25 -8.81
CA ASP A 173 -30.64 0.50 -8.50
C ASP A 173 -30.27 -0.05 -7.14
N GLU A 174 -31.19 0.01 -6.16
CA GLU A 174 -30.99 -0.54 -4.82
C GLU A 174 -30.86 -2.08 -4.83
N GLU A 175 -31.71 -2.76 -5.62
CA GLU A 175 -31.61 -4.22 -5.78
C GLU A 175 -30.29 -4.62 -6.46
N LEU A 176 -29.93 -3.90 -7.52
CA LEU A 176 -28.68 -4.16 -8.23
C LEU A 176 -27.46 -3.95 -7.32
N GLU A 177 -27.44 -2.89 -6.52
CA GLU A 177 -26.34 -2.64 -5.57
C GLU A 177 -26.27 -3.73 -4.47
N GLN A 178 -27.40 -4.20 -3.98
CA GLN A 178 -27.44 -5.31 -3.00
C GLN A 178 -26.87 -6.60 -3.60
N GLU A 179 -27.23 -6.90 -4.82
CA GLU A 179 -26.68 -8.07 -5.52
C GLU A 179 -25.19 -7.94 -5.81
N ILE A 180 -24.75 -6.78 -6.26
CA ILE A 180 -23.30 -6.48 -6.43
C ILE A 180 -22.56 -6.62 -5.11
N ALA A 181 -23.11 -6.07 -4.02
CA ALA A 181 -22.51 -6.18 -2.70
C ALA A 181 -22.41 -7.64 -2.21
N SER A 182 -23.38 -8.48 -2.56
CA SER A 182 -23.39 -9.91 -2.23
C SER A 182 -22.44 -10.74 -3.09
N ALA A 183 -22.19 -10.32 -4.33
CA ALA A 183 -21.33 -11.02 -5.29
C ALA A 183 -19.83 -10.92 -4.99
N GLY A 184 -19.41 -9.95 -4.16
CA GLY A 184 -17.99 -9.69 -3.90
C GLY A 184 -17.67 -9.38 -2.44
N MET A 185 -16.53 -8.75 -2.25
CA MET A 185 -16.07 -8.22 -0.96
C MET A 185 -16.14 -6.69 -0.97
N ASN A 186 -16.82 -6.11 0.00
CA ASN A 186 -16.85 -4.66 0.18
C ASN A 186 -15.62 -4.20 0.98
N VAL A 187 -14.80 -3.34 0.37
CA VAL A 187 -13.66 -2.68 1.00
C VAL A 187 -13.76 -1.18 0.72
N GLY A 188 -13.98 -0.39 1.75
CA GLY A 188 -14.04 1.07 1.63
C GLY A 188 -15.11 1.59 0.65
N GLY A 189 -16.28 0.93 0.59
CA GLY A 189 -17.38 1.30 -0.31
C GLY A 189 -17.20 0.82 -1.77
N LYS A 190 -16.20 -0.03 -2.02
CA LYS A 190 -15.99 -0.70 -3.30
C LYS A 190 -16.14 -2.20 -3.15
N VAL A 191 -16.81 -2.82 -4.11
CA VAL A 191 -16.97 -4.27 -4.18
C VAL A 191 -15.93 -4.85 -5.13
N PHE A 192 -15.13 -5.78 -4.63
CA PHE A 192 -14.13 -6.52 -5.38
C PHE A 192 -14.53 -7.98 -5.52
N VAL A 193 -14.41 -8.49 -6.72
CA VAL A 193 -14.56 -9.92 -6.98
C VAL A 193 -13.17 -10.52 -7.12
N ILE A 194 -12.86 -11.50 -6.27
CA ILE A 194 -11.56 -12.15 -6.24
C ILE A 194 -11.80 -13.66 -6.43
N SER A 195 -11.01 -14.28 -7.30
CA SER A 195 -11.15 -15.71 -7.57
C SER A 195 -10.80 -16.56 -6.34
N LYS A 196 -11.37 -17.76 -6.26
CA LYS A 196 -11.08 -18.71 -5.17
C LYS A 196 -9.60 -19.06 -5.09
N ASP A 197 -8.94 -19.14 -6.24
CA ASP A 197 -7.51 -19.48 -6.32
C ASP A 197 -6.66 -18.38 -5.72
N ILE A 198 -6.95 -17.11 -6.02
CA ILE A 198 -6.27 -15.95 -5.41
C ILE A 198 -6.53 -15.91 -3.90
N LEU A 199 -7.77 -16.15 -3.47
CA LEU A 199 -8.11 -16.21 -2.04
C LEU A 199 -7.30 -17.30 -1.32
N SER A 200 -7.16 -18.48 -1.94
CA SER A 200 -6.36 -19.57 -1.40
C SER A 200 -4.87 -19.23 -1.32
N GLN A 201 -4.33 -18.59 -2.35
CA GLN A 201 -2.94 -18.14 -2.36
C GLN A 201 -2.67 -17.05 -1.32
N VAL A 202 -3.56 -16.07 -1.17
CA VAL A 202 -3.46 -15.05 -0.10
C VAL A 202 -3.50 -15.70 1.28
N ALA A 203 -4.37 -16.71 1.48
CA ALA A 203 -4.43 -17.46 2.73
C ALA A 203 -3.10 -18.18 3.03
N SER A 204 -2.48 -18.78 2.01
CA SER A 204 -1.22 -19.51 2.17
C SER A 204 -0.04 -18.61 2.60
N LEU A 205 -0.08 -17.29 2.33
CA LEU A 205 0.94 -16.36 2.80
C LEU A 205 1.03 -16.34 4.33
N LEU A 206 -0.12 -16.37 5.02
CA LEU A 206 -0.17 -16.44 6.48
C LEU A 206 0.14 -17.85 6.99
N ASP A 207 -0.50 -18.86 6.37
CA ASP A 207 -0.37 -20.24 6.82
C ASP A 207 1.09 -20.71 6.77
N THR A 208 1.82 -20.38 5.71
CA THR A 208 3.24 -20.71 5.58
C THR A 208 4.05 -20.01 6.68
N ALA A 209 3.92 -18.70 6.84
CA ALA A 209 4.68 -17.96 7.83
C ALA A 209 4.41 -18.45 9.26
N PHE A 210 3.14 -18.72 9.62
CA PHE A 210 2.81 -19.22 10.95
C PHE A 210 3.20 -20.70 11.15
N SER A 211 3.19 -21.51 10.09
CA SER A 211 3.73 -22.88 10.15
C SER A 211 5.23 -22.92 10.36
N ASP A 212 5.95 -21.91 9.85
CA ASP A 212 7.38 -21.70 10.10
C ASP A 212 7.65 -21.12 11.50
N GLY A 213 6.61 -20.99 12.32
CA GLY A 213 6.69 -20.56 13.71
C GLY A 213 6.68 -19.04 13.92
N VAL A 214 6.53 -18.24 12.89
CA VAL A 214 6.36 -16.76 13.05
C VAL A 214 5.18 -16.48 13.98
N THR A 215 5.36 -15.57 14.95
CA THR A 215 4.32 -15.25 15.96
C THR A 215 3.60 -13.95 15.69
N VAL A 216 4.14 -13.09 14.83
CA VAL A 216 3.54 -11.80 14.45
C VAL A 216 3.90 -11.41 13.04
N ILE A 217 2.91 -10.92 12.30
CA ILE A 217 3.08 -10.39 10.94
C ILE A 217 2.50 -8.99 10.90
N PHE A 218 3.26 -8.01 10.41
CA PHE A 218 2.79 -6.66 10.11
C PHE A 218 2.22 -6.63 8.70
N LEU A 219 1.00 -6.10 8.55
CA LEU A 219 0.29 -6.04 7.26
C LEU A 219 1.04 -5.27 6.18
N ASP A 220 1.64 -4.14 6.55
CA ASP A 220 2.47 -3.33 5.66
C ASP A 220 3.72 -4.09 5.18
N ARG A 221 4.31 -4.91 6.05
CA ARG A 221 5.46 -5.75 5.70
C ARG A 221 5.06 -6.94 4.86
N LEU A 222 3.96 -7.61 5.21
CA LEU A 222 3.40 -8.70 4.39
C LEU A 222 3.11 -8.21 2.97
N MET A 223 2.49 -7.03 2.86
CA MET A 223 2.20 -6.40 1.58
C MET A 223 3.48 -6.06 0.81
N LYS A 224 4.50 -5.50 1.50
CA LYS A 224 5.77 -5.14 0.88
C LYS A 224 6.56 -6.34 0.39
N VAL A 225 6.63 -7.40 1.17
CA VAL A 225 7.35 -8.65 0.81
C VAL A 225 6.72 -9.32 -0.41
N ASN A 226 5.39 -9.19 -0.57
CA ASN A 226 4.63 -9.82 -1.66
C ASN A 226 4.10 -8.78 -2.67
N GLN A 227 4.69 -7.58 -2.73
CA GLN A 227 4.15 -6.41 -3.44
C GLN A 227 3.92 -6.69 -4.93
N GLU A 228 4.86 -7.33 -5.60
CA GLU A 228 4.79 -7.60 -7.04
C GLU A 228 3.57 -8.47 -7.35
N TRP A 229 3.49 -9.64 -6.71
CA TRP A 229 2.40 -10.57 -6.90
C TRP A 229 1.03 -9.99 -6.47
N LEU A 230 0.95 -9.32 -5.29
CA LEU A 230 -0.30 -8.70 -4.84
C LEU A 230 -0.78 -7.61 -5.81
N SER A 231 0.14 -6.83 -6.39
CA SER A 231 -0.19 -5.80 -7.37
C SER A 231 -0.73 -6.39 -8.67
N GLU A 232 -0.17 -7.51 -9.14
CA GLU A 232 -0.69 -8.27 -10.29
C GLU A 232 -2.11 -8.77 -10.06
N GLN A 233 -2.42 -9.14 -8.81
CA GLN A 233 -3.77 -9.55 -8.41
C GLN A 233 -4.70 -8.38 -8.05
N HIS A 234 -4.28 -7.14 -8.30
CA HIS A 234 -5.00 -5.90 -7.97
C HIS A 234 -5.30 -5.71 -6.47
N ILE A 235 -4.54 -6.37 -5.59
CA ILE A 235 -4.59 -6.18 -4.13
C ILE A 235 -3.58 -5.08 -3.77
N ILE A 236 -4.05 -3.82 -3.75
CA ILE A 236 -3.18 -2.64 -3.73
C ILE A 236 -3.17 -1.87 -2.41
N THR A 237 -4.02 -2.25 -1.46
CA THR A 237 -4.08 -1.60 -0.15
C THR A 237 -4.03 -2.60 1.00
N THR A 238 -3.48 -2.17 2.14
CA THR A 238 -3.46 -2.96 3.37
C THR A 238 -4.86 -3.30 3.87
N ASP A 239 -5.83 -2.38 3.72
CA ASP A 239 -7.22 -2.61 4.12
C ASP A 239 -7.88 -3.71 3.28
N MET A 240 -7.59 -3.73 1.96
CA MET A 240 -8.06 -4.80 1.08
C MET A 240 -7.45 -6.14 1.47
N LEU A 241 -6.13 -6.18 1.66
CA LEU A 241 -5.43 -7.39 2.09
C LEU A 241 -5.98 -7.89 3.44
N GLN A 242 -6.16 -7.00 4.42
CA GLN A 242 -6.71 -7.37 5.73
C GLN A 242 -8.15 -7.92 5.62
N THR A 243 -8.99 -7.32 4.77
CA THR A 243 -10.36 -7.77 4.58
C THR A 243 -10.40 -9.16 3.95
N ILE A 244 -9.53 -9.42 2.96
CA ILE A 244 -9.39 -10.74 2.35
C ILE A 244 -8.96 -11.77 3.42
N LEU A 245 -7.88 -11.45 4.14
CA LEU A 245 -7.31 -12.34 5.15
C LEU A 245 -8.31 -12.67 6.27
N LYS A 246 -9.05 -11.69 6.78
CA LYS A 246 -10.11 -11.91 7.77
C LYS A 246 -11.20 -12.87 7.26
N ARG A 247 -11.53 -12.78 5.98
CA ARG A 247 -12.54 -13.67 5.38
C ARG A 247 -12.04 -15.10 5.21
N VAL A 248 -10.78 -15.28 4.78
CA VAL A 248 -10.23 -16.61 4.49
C VAL A 248 -9.59 -17.29 5.68
N ARG A 249 -9.17 -16.53 6.70
CA ARG A 249 -8.53 -17.02 7.94
C ARG A 249 -9.08 -16.31 9.18
N PRO A 250 -10.38 -16.46 9.49
CA PRO A 250 -11.03 -15.80 10.62
C PRO A 250 -10.50 -16.25 12.00
N GLN A 251 -9.79 -17.38 12.05
CA GLN A 251 -9.22 -17.93 13.28
C GLN A 251 -8.02 -17.14 13.81
N TYR A 252 -7.38 -16.30 12.99
CA TYR A 252 -6.27 -15.47 13.43
C TYR A 252 -6.75 -14.17 14.07
N TYR A 253 -5.96 -13.63 14.99
CA TYR A 253 -6.25 -12.32 15.55
C TYR A 253 -5.73 -11.21 14.65
N TYR A 254 -6.60 -10.26 14.33
CA TYR A 254 -6.30 -9.09 13.49
C TYR A 254 -6.34 -7.83 14.34
N GLY A 255 -5.17 -7.33 14.72
CA GLY A 255 -5.01 -6.01 15.32
C GLY A 255 -5.09 -4.89 14.28
N ARG A 256 -4.74 -3.66 14.69
CA ARG A 256 -4.75 -2.49 13.79
C ARG A 256 -3.81 -2.65 12.59
N ASN A 257 -2.62 -3.18 12.80
CA ASN A 257 -1.59 -3.36 11.76
C ASN A 257 -0.85 -4.70 11.90
N ILE A 258 -1.23 -5.54 12.84
CA ILE A 258 -0.59 -6.83 13.11
C ILE A 258 -1.58 -7.97 13.00
N ILE A 259 -1.06 -9.14 12.67
CA ILE A 259 -1.76 -10.42 12.68
C ILE A 259 -0.97 -11.38 13.56
N THR A 260 -1.67 -12.09 14.45
CA THR A 260 -1.08 -13.15 15.30
C THR A 260 -1.87 -14.44 15.19
N PRO A 261 -1.26 -15.63 15.46
CA PRO A 261 -1.91 -16.93 15.28
C PRO A 261 -2.92 -17.29 16.39
N GLY A 262 -3.80 -16.35 16.79
CA GLY A 262 -4.93 -16.61 17.67
C GLY A 262 -4.92 -15.85 19.01
N GLU A 263 -3.80 -15.32 19.48
CA GLU A 263 -3.71 -14.54 20.71
C GLU A 263 -3.84 -13.03 20.47
N LYS A 264 -4.62 -12.36 21.30
CA LYS A 264 -4.65 -10.90 21.35
C LYS A 264 -3.42 -10.41 22.12
N LEU A 265 -2.36 -10.07 21.42
CA LEU A 265 -1.16 -9.46 22.00
C LEU A 265 -1.12 -7.96 21.68
N SER A 266 -0.48 -7.19 22.58
CA SER A 266 -0.07 -5.84 22.20
C SER A 266 0.99 -5.93 21.10
N GLU A 267 1.13 -4.87 20.30
CA GLU A 267 2.17 -4.82 19.25
C GLU A 267 3.57 -5.03 19.84
N TYR A 268 3.81 -4.42 21.01
CA TYR A 268 5.08 -4.53 21.72
C TYR A 268 5.37 -5.97 22.17
N ASP A 269 4.43 -6.60 22.88
CA ASP A 269 4.61 -7.97 23.39
C ASP A 269 4.78 -8.98 22.25
N ALA A 270 4.06 -8.78 21.15
CA ALA A 270 4.18 -9.62 19.96
C ALA A 270 5.56 -9.52 19.32
N ILE A 271 6.14 -8.32 19.25
CA ILE A 271 7.51 -8.13 18.71
C ILE A 271 8.55 -8.75 19.64
N VAL A 272 8.44 -8.50 20.96
CA VAL A 272 9.38 -9.08 21.94
C VAL A 272 9.35 -10.61 21.90
N LYS A 273 8.15 -11.20 21.86
CA LYS A 273 7.96 -12.65 21.73
C LYS A 273 8.64 -13.20 20.46
N GLU A 274 8.50 -12.49 19.32
CA GLU A 274 9.09 -12.91 18.07
C GLU A 274 10.62 -12.77 18.06
N ILE A 275 11.17 -11.72 18.66
CA ILE A 275 12.62 -11.55 18.84
C ILE A 275 13.18 -12.71 19.70
N LEU A 276 12.57 -13.00 20.84
CA LEU A 276 12.99 -14.09 21.71
C LEU A 276 12.91 -15.46 21.03
N ARG A 277 11.87 -15.69 20.20
CA ARG A 277 11.73 -16.91 19.41
C ARG A 277 12.89 -17.11 18.45
N VAL A 278 13.22 -16.08 17.68
CA VAL A 278 14.28 -16.14 16.66
C VAL A 278 15.67 -16.29 17.32
N CYS A 279 15.86 -15.66 18.48
CA CYS A 279 17.11 -15.69 19.23
C CYS A 279 17.16 -16.80 20.29
N ASN A 280 16.38 -17.89 20.14
CA ASN A 280 16.19 -18.92 21.17
C ASN A 280 17.50 -19.48 21.75
N ASP A 281 18.54 -19.65 20.95
CA ASP A 281 19.82 -20.25 21.35
C ASP A 281 20.97 -19.22 21.43
N GLN A 282 20.66 -17.94 21.34
CA GLN A 282 21.65 -16.85 21.35
C GLN A 282 21.57 -16.09 22.66
N SER A 283 22.72 -15.76 23.24
CA SER A 283 22.81 -14.84 24.39
C SER A 283 22.97 -13.39 23.91
N VAL A 284 23.57 -13.20 22.74
CA VAL A 284 23.86 -11.89 22.16
C VAL A 284 23.16 -11.74 20.81
N ILE A 285 22.53 -10.57 20.62
CA ILE A 285 21.78 -10.21 19.45
C ILE A 285 22.51 -9.11 18.65
N TYR A 286 22.71 -9.34 17.36
CA TYR A 286 23.17 -8.34 16.42
C TYR A 286 21.98 -7.80 15.61
N THR A 287 21.75 -6.50 15.68
CA THR A 287 20.55 -5.88 15.06
C THR A 287 20.44 -6.09 13.55
N ASP A 288 21.58 -6.13 12.83
CA ASP A 288 21.58 -6.32 11.39
C ASP A 288 21.24 -7.76 10.97
N GLU A 289 21.63 -8.73 11.79
CA GLU A 289 21.25 -10.12 11.60
C GLU A 289 19.77 -10.32 11.94
N LEU A 290 19.34 -9.80 13.08
CA LEU A 290 17.95 -9.86 13.51
C LEU A 290 16.97 -9.24 12.50
N ARG A 291 17.34 -8.11 11.86
CA ARG A 291 16.53 -7.49 10.81
C ARG A 291 16.31 -8.40 9.60
N ARG A 292 17.30 -9.22 9.26
CA ARG A 292 17.18 -10.19 8.16
C ARG A 292 16.30 -11.36 8.52
N GLN A 293 16.33 -11.78 9.78
CA GLN A 293 15.54 -12.90 10.31
C GLN A 293 14.09 -12.51 10.59
N LEU A 294 13.75 -11.20 10.67
CA LEU A 294 12.42 -10.68 10.96
C LEU A 294 11.82 -9.92 9.77
N PRO A 295 11.58 -10.56 8.62
CA PRO A 295 11.12 -9.89 7.40
C PRO A 295 9.74 -9.25 7.54
N TYR A 296 8.89 -9.79 8.43
CA TYR A 296 7.51 -9.35 8.65
C TYR A 296 7.36 -8.27 9.71
N ILE A 297 8.46 -7.79 10.31
CA ILE A 297 8.43 -6.71 11.30
C ILE A 297 9.20 -5.48 10.76
N PRO A 298 8.66 -4.25 10.89
CA PRO A 298 9.39 -3.05 10.52
C PRO A 298 10.67 -2.88 11.37
N SER A 299 11.81 -2.68 10.73
CA SER A 299 13.11 -2.61 11.41
C SER A 299 13.17 -1.55 12.53
N LYS A 300 12.49 -0.40 12.35
CA LYS A 300 12.39 0.63 13.39
C LYS A 300 11.68 0.13 14.65
N LYS A 301 10.66 -0.71 14.49
CA LYS A 301 9.91 -1.31 15.60
C LYS A 301 10.73 -2.37 16.34
N VAL A 302 11.52 -3.15 15.61
CA VAL A 302 12.47 -4.10 16.21
C VAL A 302 13.45 -3.36 17.13
N ILE A 303 14.11 -2.31 16.63
CA ILE A 303 15.07 -1.53 17.42
C ILE A 303 14.40 -0.86 18.61
N TRP A 304 13.22 -0.28 18.40
CA TRP A 304 12.45 0.33 19.49
C TRP A 304 12.11 -0.69 20.59
N SER A 305 11.65 -1.89 20.21
CA SER A 305 11.33 -2.95 21.18
C SER A 305 12.56 -3.44 21.94
N LEU A 306 13.71 -3.60 21.27
CA LEU A 306 14.99 -3.92 21.92
C LEU A 306 15.40 -2.86 22.96
N SER A 307 15.16 -1.59 22.66
CA SER A 307 15.56 -0.48 23.55
C SER A 307 14.59 -0.25 24.73
N MET A 308 13.33 -0.66 24.58
CA MET A 308 12.28 -0.43 25.59
C MET A 308 12.01 -1.65 26.48
N SER A 309 12.41 -2.84 26.06
CA SER A 309 12.19 -4.06 26.81
C SER A 309 13.27 -4.28 27.86
N LEU A 310 12.86 -4.72 29.04
CA LEU A 310 13.77 -5.18 30.10
C LEU A 310 14.39 -6.55 29.79
N GLU A 311 13.86 -7.26 28.79
CA GLU A 311 14.41 -8.54 28.32
C GLU A 311 15.76 -8.38 27.58
N PHE A 312 16.07 -7.15 27.14
CA PHE A 312 17.26 -6.86 26.34
C PHE A 312 18.08 -5.74 26.96
N VAL A 313 19.35 -5.95 27.11
CA VAL A 313 20.31 -4.92 27.55
C VAL A 313 21.20 -4.54 26.39
N ARG A 314 21.28 -3.25 26.11
CA ARG A 314 22.18 -2.73 25.08
C ARG A 314 23.61 -2.76 25.61
N ILE A 315 24.47 -3.47 24.88
CA ILE A 315 25.91 -3.57 25.17
C ILE A 315 26.66 -2.42 24.47
N THR A 316 26.53 -2.39 23.14
CA THR A 316 27.11 -1.35 22.29
C THR A 316 26.10 -0.97 21.20
N GLU A 317 26.48 -0.13 20.26
CA GLU A 317 25.63 0.16 19.10
C GLU A 317 25.40 -1.11 18.27
N GLY A 318 24.13 -1.43 18.06
CA GLY A 318 23.74 -2.61 17.27
C GLY A 318 23.91 -3.96 17.97
N LYS A 319 24.36 -4.00 19.23
CA LYS A 319 24.57 -5.23 20.00
C LYS A 319 23.77 -5.21 21.29
N TYR A 320 22.95 -6.23 21.52
CA TYR A 320 22.09 -6.39 22.69
C TYR A 320 22.32 -7.74 23.31
N PHE A 321 22.03 -7.84 24.61
CA PHE A 321 22.07 -9.05 25.39
C PHE A 321 20.67 -9.43 25.86
N ILE A 322 20.38 -10.74 25.96
CA ILE A 322 19.11 -11.29 26.46
C ILE A 322 19.22 -11.53 27.96
N MET A 323 18.50 -10.77 28.79
CA MET A 323 18.62 -10.77 30.24
C MET A 323 18.36 -12.13 30.89
N ASN A 324 17.44 -12.91 30.39
CA ASN A 324 17.15 -14.26 30.93
C ASN A 324 18.26 -15.29 30.66
N ARG A 325 19.31 -14.93 29.92
CA ARG A 325 20.51 -15.71 29.72
C ARG A 325 21.66 -15.33 30.66
N PHE A 326 21.47 -14.26 31.43
CA PHE A 326 22.44 -13.82 32.39
C PHE A 326 22.43 -14.73 33.61
N VAL A 327 23.58 -15.33 33.92
CA VAL A 327 23.74 -16.23 35.04
C VAL A 327 24.29 -15.43 36.23
N ILE A 328 23.56 -15.44 37.34
CA ILE A 328 23.99 -14.87 38.59
C ILE A 328 23.59 -15.84 39.71
N SER A 329 24.54 -16.20 40.58
CA SER A 329 24.25 -16.99 41.74
C SER A 329 23.49 -16.17 42.81
N GLU A 330 22.73 -16.84 43.66
CA GLU A 330 22.07 -16.17 44.80
C GLU A 330 23.09 -15.51 45.73
N GLU A 331 24.27 -16.11 45.90
CA GLU A 331 25.36 -15.58 46.70
C GLU A 331 25.92 -14.30 46.11
N ASP A 332 26.25 -14.27 44.84
CA ASP A 332 26.74 -13.06 44.15
C ASP A 332 25.69 -11.93 44.15
N ALA A 333 24.43 -12.26 43.90
CA ALA A 333 23.33 -11.31 43.98
C ALA A 333 23.19 -10.70 45.37
N ALA A 334 23.32 -11.50 46.42
CA ALA A 334 23.28 -11.03 47.81
C ALA A 334 24.50 -10.12 48.13
N ILE A 335 25.70 -10.48 47.70
CA ILE A 335 26.92 -9.68 47.89
C ILE A 335 26.78 -8.32 47.18
N ILE A 336 26.33 -8.30 45.92
CA ILE A 336 26.09 -7.06 45.18
C ILE A 336 25.04 -6.20 45.88
N SER A 337 23.93 -6.79 46.32
CA SER A 337 22.84 -6.07 46.99
C SER A 337 23.29 -5.43 48.30
N VAL A 338 24.08 -6.15 49.10
CA VAL A 338 24.64 -5.63 50.35
C VAL A 338 25.63 -4.48 50.09
N TYR A 339 26.49 -4.66 49.10
CA TYR A 339 27.44 -3.61 48.68
C TYR A 339 26.68 -2.36 48.22
N ALA A 340 25.74 -2.50 47.28
CA ALA A 340 24.96 -1.37 46.75
C ALA A 340 24.20 -0.63 47.84
N ALA A 341 23.54 -1.35 48.77
CA ALA A 341 22.82 -0.76 49.89
C ALA A 341 23.75 0.03 50.81
N ARG A 342 24.95 -0.51 51.12
CA ARG A 342 25.96 0.17 51.92
C ARG A 342 26.45 1.45 51.27
N GLU A 343 26.86 1.38 49.98
CA GLU A 343 27.38 2.54 49.27
C GLU A 343 26.33 3.65 49.07
N CYS A 344 25.08 3.26 48.75
CA CYS A 344 23.99 4.22 48.67
C CYS A 344 23.69 4.91 50.00
N LYS A 345 23.82 4.19 51.11
CA LYS A 345 23.66 4.77 52.44
C LYS A 345 24.78 5.74 52.84
N LEU A 346 26.01 5.43 52.43
CA LEU A 346 27.20 6.24 52.78
C LEU A 346 27.42 7.43 51.82
N ASN A 347 27.25 7.22 50.53
CA ASN A 347 27.63 8.15 49.47
C ASN A 347 26.43 8.68 48.68
N GLY A 348 25.19 8.18 48.89
CA GLY A 348 24.03 8.52 48.13
C GLY A 348 23.92 7.76 46.75
N TYR A 349 24.95 7.02 46.38
CA TYR A 349 25.00 6.23 45.16
C TYR A 349 25.98 5.04 45.30
N ALA A 350 25.83 4.03 44.47
CA ALA A 350 26.79 2.93 44.28
C ALA A 350 27.38 2.99 42.88
N SER A 351 28.72 2.91 42.77
CA SER A 351 29.40 2.87 41.47
C SER A 351 29.37 1.47 40.89
N ILE A 352 28.90 1.33 39.66
CA ILE A 352 28.90 0.04 38.93
C ILE A 352 30.34 -0.47 38.75
N ALA A 353 31.31 0.41 38.53
CA ALA A 353 32.72 0.06 38.33
C ALA A 353 33.36 -0.60 39.57
N ASN A 354 32.77 -0.44 40.74
CA ASN A 354 33.32 -0.95 42.01
C ASN A 354 32.48 -2.14 42.57
N LEU A 355 31.56 -2.69 41.76
CA LEU A 355 30.78 -3.84 42.19
C LEU A 355 31.66 -5.05 42.42
N PRO A 356 31.41 -5.81 43.50
CA PRO A 356 32.05 -7.11 43.73
C PRO A 356 31.42 -8.16 42.83
N LEU A 357 32.06 -8.45 41.72
CA LEU A 357 31.49 -9.29 40.66
C LEU A 357 31.56 -10.80 40.96
N GLY A 358 32.39 -11.26 41.95
CA GLY A 358 32.49 -12.67 42.28
C GLY A 358 32.86 -13.54 41.05
N ASN A 359 32.06 -14.61 40.86
CA ASN A 359 32.22 -15.52 39.74
C ASN A 359 31.39 -15.10 38.49
N ILE A 360 30.64 -13.99 38.56
CA ILE A 360 29.77 -13.54 37.47
C ILE A 360 30.47 -13.43 36.13
N PRO A 361 31.73 -12.91 36.03
CA PRO A 361 32.46 -12.86 34.75
C PRO A 361 32.77 -14.21 34.17
N GLU A 362 33.05 -15.22 35.02
CA GLU A 362 33.37 -16.60 34.61
C GLU A 362 32.10 -17.33 34.15
N ASP A 363 31.01 -17.17 34.89
CA ASP A 363 29.71 -17.77 34.59
C ASP A 363 29.05 -17.16 33.34
N ASN A 364 29.46 -15.93 33.00
CA ASN A 364 28.98 -15.19 31.83
C ASN A 364 30.13 -14.88 30.86
N PHE A 365 30.96 -15.87 30.57
CA PHE A 365 32.18 -15.72 29.73
C PHE A 365 31.93 -15.06 28.36
N GLU A 366 30.74 -15.27 27.77
CA GLU A 366 30.33 -14.62 26.53
C GLU A 366 30.24 -13.08 26.65
N PHE A 367 30.27 -12.54 27.88
CA PHE A 367 30.29 -11.11 28.17
C PHE A 367 31.65 -10.55 28.52
N SER A 368 32.63 -11.39 28.73
CA SER A 368 33.96 -10.96 29.18
C SER A 368 34.72 -10.12 28.14
N GLU A 369 34.19 -10.01 26.92
CA GLU A 369 34.65 -9.09 25.87
C GLU A 369 34.02 -7.67 26.00
N LEU A 370 33.24 -7.42 27.06
CA LEU A 370 32.64 -6.14 27.39
C LEU A 370 33.44 -5.41 28.46
#